data_8677a2fb2574a52061ca0249d9301f9e
#
_entry.id   8677a2fb2574a52061ca0249d9301f9e
#
_cell.length_a   1.000
_cell.length_b   1.000
_cell.length_c   1.000
_cell.angle_alpha   90.00
_cell.angle_beta   90.00
_cell.angle_gamma   90.00
#
_symmetry.space_group_name_H-M   'P 1'
#
loop_
_entity.id
_entity.type
_entity.pdbx_description
1 polymer ?
#
loop_
_entity_poly.entity_id
_entity_poly.type
_entity_poly.pdbx_seq_one_letter_code
_entity_poly.pdbx_strand_id
1 'polypeptide(L)'
;MSPSTITLLFLLFAVIMFVLEKIPLGVTSMIVCIGLVVTGVLDVKTAFAGFIDSNVILFVAMFIVGGALFETGMANKIGGIVTKFAKTERMLIIAIMVIVGLMSGILSNTGTAAVLIPVVIGIAAKSGYKRSRLLMPLVFAAAMGGNLSLIGAPGNLIAQSALSEIGLKFGFFEYAVVGMPILIVGIIFYA
;
A
#
# COMPACT_ATOMS: atom_id res chain seq x y z
N MET A 1 -16.26 -6.88 33.73
CA MET A 1 -15.66 -7.65 32.62
C MET A 1 -14.15 -7.51 32.71
N SER A 2 -13.38 -8.54 32.32
CA SER A 2 -11.93 -8.41 32.31
C SER A 2 -11.50 -7.43 31.20
N PRO A 3 -10.37 -6.68 31.35
CA PRO A 3 -9.84 -5.82 30.30
C PRO A 3 -9.67 -6.54 28.94
N SER A 4 -9.22 -7.80 28.98
CA SER A 4 -9.07 -8.63 27.79
C SER A 4 -10.40 -8.90 27.07
N THR A 5 -11.49 -9.14 27.82
CA THR A 5 -12.80 -9.36 27.23
C THR A 5 -13.32 -8.10 26.55
N ILE A 6 -13.11 -6.93 27.14
CA ILE A 6 -13.50 -5.63 26.56
C ILE A 6 -12.71 -5.40 25.27
N THR A 7 -11.40 -5.65 25.28
CA THR A 7 -10.55 -5.51 24.09
C THR A 7 -11.01 -6.43 22.95
N LEU A 8 -11.34 -7.69 23.26
CA LEU A 8 -11.83 -8.64 22.25
C LEU A 8 -13.19 -8.21 21.66
N LEU A 9 -14.08 -7.62 22.47
CA LEU A 9 -15.35 -7.09 21.97
C LEU A 9 -15.14 -5.90 21.02
N PHE A 10 -14.24 -4.98 21.37
CA PHE A 10 -13.88 -3.88 20.47
C PHE A 10 -13.19 -4.36 19.20
N LEU A 11 -12.34 -5.37 19.27
CA LEU A 11 -11.73 -6.00 18.09
C LEU A 11 -12.79 -6.62 17.19
N LEU A 12 -13.74 -7.38 17.76
CA LEU A 12 -14.84 -7.98 17.00
C LEU A 12 -15.71 -6.88 16.35
N PHE A 13 -16.02 -5.81 17.10
CA PHE A 13 -16.75 -4.67 16.56
C PHE A 13 -16.00 -4.04 15.39
N ALA A 14 -14.68 -3.80 15.49
CA ALA A 14 -13.87 -3.24 14.42
C ALA A 14 -13.90 -4.12 13.17
N VAL A 15 -13.70 -5.44 13.32
CA VAL A 15 -13.75 -6.40 12.21
C VAL A 15 -15.10 -6.37 11.50
N ILE A 16 -16.21 -6.40 12.27
CA ILE A 16 -17.56 -6.35 11.71
C ILE A 16 -17.77 -5.05 10.93
N MET A 17 -17.38 -3.91 11.50
CA MET A 17 -17.54 -2.61 10.85
C MET A 17 -16.69 -2.46 9.60
N PHE A 18 -15.46 -3.02 9.58
CA PHE A 18 -14.60 -3.03 8.42
C PHE A 18 -15.16 -3.91 7.29
N VAL A 19 -15.79 -5.03 7.62
CA VAL A 19 -16.45 -5.92 6.63
C VAL A 19 -17.74 -5.31 6.10
N LEU A 20 -18.50 -4.61 6.93
CA LEU A 20 -19.75 -3.98 6.52
C LEU A 20 -19.56 -2.69 5.70
N GLU A 21 -18.40 -2.05 5.80
CA GLU A 21 -18.05 -0.79 5.10
C GLU A 21 -19.08 0.35 5.27
N LYS A 22 -19.94 0.29 6.30
CA LYS A 22 -20.98 1.31 6.53
C LYS A 22 -20.45 2.62 7.09
N ILE A 23 -19.31 2.57 7.77
CA ILE A 23 -18.65 3.71 8.41
C ILE A 23 -17.21 3.77 7.90
N PRO A 24 -16.67 4.97 7.63
CA PRO A 24 -15.26 5.10 7.25
C PRO A 24 -14.31 4.45 8.25
N LEU A 25 -13.28 3.76 7.74
CA LEU A 25 -12.32 3.00 8.56
C LEU A 25 -11.71 3.86 9.69
N GLY A 26 -11.38 5.13 9.39
CA GLY A 26 -10.83 6.06 10.38
C GLY A 26 -11.79 6.36 11.52
N VAL A 27 -13.09 6.48 11.23
CA VAL A 27 -14.11 6.71 12.27
C VAL A 27 -14.27 5.47 13.15
N THR A 28 -14.31 4.29 12.57
CA THR A 28 -14.35 3.02 13.31
C THR A 28 -13.13 2.88 14.23
N SER A 29 -11.94 3.18 13.73
CA SER A 29 -10.70 3.13 14.52
C SER A 29 -10.72 4.12 15.70
N MET A 30 -11.23 5.35 15.48
CA MET A 30 -11.39 6.35 16.53
C MET A 30 -12.40 5.92 17.60
N ILE A 31 -13.52 5.30 17.20
CA ILE A 31 -14.51 4.75 18.15
C ILE A 31 -13.87 3.69 19.04
N VAL A 32 -13.05 2.82 18.47
CA VAL A 32 -12.32 1.78 19.23
C VAL A 32 -11.33 2.41 20.20
N CYS A 33 -10.49 3.36 19.75
CA CYS A 33 -9.53 4.05 20.61
C CYS A 33 -10.23 4.74 21.79
N ILE A 34 -11.25 5.53 21.51
CA ILE A 34 -12.02 6.25 22.55
C ILE A 34 -12.73 5.26 23.47
N GLY A 35 -13.33 4.20 22.91
CA GLY A 35 -14.02 3.17 23.69
C GLY A 35 -13.10 2.47 24.70
N LEU A 36 -11.86 2.14 24.29
CA LEU A 36 -10.87 1.52 25.17
C LEU A 36 -10.41 2.48 26.29
N VAL A 37 -10.37 3.79 26.03
CA VAL A 37 -10.08 4.80 27.05
C VAL A 37 -11.25 4.95 28.02
N VAL A 38 -12.47 5.11 27.53
CA VAL A 38 -13.67 5.30 28.36
C VAL A 38 -13.94 4.10 29.26
N THR A 39 -13.65 2.89 28.76
CA THR A 39 -13.78 1.64 29.55
C THR A 39 -12.61 1.43 30.52
N GLY A 40 -11.61 2.30 30.54
CA GLY A 40 -10.46 2.21 31.44
C GLY A 40 -9.48 1.08 31.10
N VAL A 41 -9.56 0.51 29.90
CA VAL A 41 -8.62 -0.55 29.44
C VAL A 41 -7.27 0.07 29.09
N LEU A 42 -7.27 1.25 28.46
CA LEU A 42 -6.08 2.00 28.10
C LEU A 42 -6.14 3.41 28.68
N ASP A 43 -4.99 3.96 29.04
CA ASP A 43 -4.84 5.38 29.31
C ASP A 43 -4.80 6.19 28.00
N VAL A 44 -5.14 7.47 28.08
CA VAL A 44 -5.20 8.37 26.91
C VAL A 44 -3.87 8.40 26.15
N LYS A 45 -2.75 8.46 26.86
CA LYS A 45 -1.42 8.52 26.25
C LYS A 45 -1.12 7.27 25.41
N THR A 46 -1.40 6.10 25.96
CA THR A 46 -1.18 4.83 25.27
C THR A 46 -2.15 4.64 24.10
N ALA A 47 -3.43 4.98 24.27
CA ALA A 47 -4.43 4.84 23.21
C ALA A 47 -4.11 5.70 21.97
N PHE A 48 -3.50 6.86 22.14
CA PHE A 48 -3.16 7.79 21.06
C PHE A 48 -1.67 7.81 20.70
N ALA A 49 -0.84 7.01 21.34
CA ALA A 49 0.60 6.93 21.05
C ALA A 49 0.90 6.63 19.58
N GLY A 50 0.07 5.83 18.92
CA GLY A 50 0.21 5.50 17.50
C GLY A 50 0.16 6.72 16.56
N PHE A 51 -0.49 7.83 16.93
CA PHE A 51 -0.53 9.04 16.10
C PHE A 51 0.82 9.79 16.03
N ILE A 52 1.68 9.58 17.02
CA ILE A 52 3.02 10.18 17.09
C ILE A 52 4.13 9.14 16.87
N ASP A 53 3.77 7.92 16.47
CA ASP A 53 4.74 6.89 16.09
C ASP A 53 5.54 7.32 14.86
N SER A 54 6.86 7.14 14.90
CA SER A 54 7.76 7.56 13.82
C SER A 54 7.43 6.91 12.49
N ASN A 55 6.97 5.65 12.49
CA ASN A 55 6.59 4.94 11.27
C ASN A 55 5.30 5.50 10.67
N VAL A 56 4.34 5.89 11.51
CA VAL A 56 3.08 6.53 11.05
C VAL A 56 3.38 7.91 10.46
N ILE A 57 4.24 8.70 11.10
CA ILE A 57 4.67 10.00 10.58
C ILE A 57 5.39 9.83 9.25
N LEU A 58 6.30 8.86 9.13
CA LEU A 58 6.97 8.53 7.88
C LEU A 58 5.98 8.19 6.77
N PHE A 59 4.97 7.38 7.09
CA PHE A 59 3.94 6.97 6.14
C PHE A 59 3.12 8.18 5.63
N VAL A 60 2.69 9.06 6.54
CA VAL A 60 1.99 10.30 6.16
C VAL A 60 2.87 11.19 5.28
N ALA A 61 4.14 11.38 5.64
CA ALA A 61 5.07 12.16 4.84
C ALA A 61 5.24 11.58 3.42
N MET A 62 5.32 10.26 3.28
CA MET A 62 5.42 9.59 1.98
C MET A 62 4.15 9.71 1.13
N PHE A 63 2.97 9.76 1.75
CA PHE A 63 1.74 10.06 1.02
C PHE A 63 1.74 11.49 0.44
N ILE A 64 2.26 12.46 1.20
CA ILE A 64 2.39 13.85 0.73
C ILE A 64 3.37 13.93 -0.45
N VAL A 65 4.55 13.32 -0.32
CA VAL A 65 5.55 13.27 -1.40
C VAL A 65 5.01 12.52 -2.62
N GLY A 66 4.36 11.39 -2.41
CA GLY A 66 3.70 10.61 -3.46
C GLY A 66 2.63 11.42 -4.19
N GLY A 67 1.75 12.12 -3.46
CA GLY A 67 0.76 13.02 -4.04
C GLY A 67 1.39 14.09 -4.93
N ALA A 68 2.45 14.74 -4.46
CA ALA A 68 3.17 15.75 -5.24
C ALA A 68 3.78 15.19 -6.53
N LEU A 69 4.30 13.97 -6.52
CA LEU A 69 4.80 13.29 -7.74
C LEU A 69 3.69 13.08 -8.76
N PHE A 70 2.46 12.89 -8.32
CA PHE A 70 1.31 12.72 -9.20
C PHE A 70 0.78 14.06 -9.75
N GLU A 71 0.64 15.06 -8.90
CA GLU A 71 0.23 16.42 -9.26
C GLU A 71 1.17 17.04 -10.31
N THR A 72 2.47 16.73 -10.25
CA THR A 72 3.47 17.22 -11.24
C THR A 72 3.34 16.58 -12.62
N GLY A 73 2.39 15.67 -12.85
CA GLY A 73 2.17 14.98 -14.12
C GLY A 73 3.26 13.94 -14.47
N MET A 74 4.06 13.52 -13.50
CA MET A 74 5.15 12.55 -13.70
C MET A 74 4.59 11.19 -14.17
N ALA A 75 3.39 10.80 -13.70
CA ALA A 75 2.71 9.59 -14.14
C ALA A 75 2.44 9.58 -15.65
N ASN A 76 2.02 10.72 -16.22
CA ASN A 76 1.79 10.86 -17.66
C ASN A 76 3.10 10.79 -18.47
N LYS A 77 4.20 11.35 -17.95
CA LYS A 77 5.53 11.22 -18.60
C LYS A 77 5.99 9.77 -18.62
N ILE A 78 5.81 9.04 -17.53
CA ILE A 78 6.13 7.61 -17.43
C ILE A 78 5.29 6.81 -18.44
N GLY A 79 3.99 7.06 -18.54
CA GLY A 79 3.12 6.44 -19.53
C GLY A 79 3.59 6.67 -20.97
N GLY A 80 4.05 7.87 -21.29
CA GLY A 80 4.62 8.22 -22.59
C GLY A 80 5.92 7.46 -22.91
N ILE A 81 6.78 7.25 -21.92
CA ILE A 81 8.01 6.45 -22.05
C ILE A 81 7.66 4.99 -22.34
N VAL A 82 6.73 4.41 -21.57
CA VAL A 82 6.29 3.00 -21.74
C VAL A 82 5.80 2.75 -23.17
N THR A 83 4.93 3.60 -23.69
CA THR A 83 4.37 3.44 -25.06
C THR A 83 5.41 3.61 -26.16
N LYS A 84 6.46 4.38 -25.93
CA LYS A 84 7.52 4.60 -26.91
C LYS A 84 8.41 3.36 -27.10
N PHE A 85 8.65 2.59 -26.04
CA PHE A 85 9.56 1.44 -26.07
C PHE A 85 8.85 0.12 -26.24
N ALA A 86 7.59 -0.02 -25.84
CA ALA A 86 6.84 -1.28 -25.90
C ALA A 86 6.09 -1.42 -27.21
N LYS A 87 6.66 -2.19 -28.14
CA LYS A 87 6.08 -2.48 -29.47
C LYS A 87 5.12 -3.67 -29.50
N THR A 88 5.13 -4.52 -28.47
CA THR A 88 4.27 -5.70 -28.36
C THR A 88 3.51 -5.70 -27.05
N GLU A 89 2.37 -6.44 -27.01
CA GLU A 89 1.57 -6.57 -25.77
C GLU A 89 2.42 -7.06 -24.59
N ARG A 90 3.28 -8.08 -24.83
CA ARG A 90 4.17 -8.62 -23.79
C ARG A 90 5.17 -7.60 -23.26
N MET A 91 5.82 -6.87 -24.15
CA MET A 91 6.74 -5.80 -23.74
C MET A 91 6.03 -4.71 -22.94
N LEU A 92 4.79 -4.42 -23.31
CA LEU A 92 3.96 -3.43 -22.62
C LEU A 92 3.60 -3.90 -21.20
N ILE A 93 3.21 -5.17 -21.04
CA ILE A 93 2.94 -5.78 -19.74
C ILE A 93 4.20 -5.74 -18.86
N ILE A 94 5.34 -6.20 -19.38
CA ILE A 94 6.61 -6.19 -18.66
C ILE A 94 6.98 -4.77 -18.21
N ALA A 95 6.92 -3.80 -19.13
CA ALA A 95 7.25 -2.41 -18.83
C ALA A 95 6.33 -1.80 -17.76
N ILE A 96 5.03 -2.05 -17.87
CA ILE A 96 4.05 -1.63 -16.85
C ILE A 96 4.39 -2.26 -15.51
N MET A 97 4.60 -3.57 -15.46
CA MET A 97 4.87 -4.28 -14.20
C MET A 97 6.17 -3.84 -13.54
N VAL A 98 7.23 -3.64 -14.30
CA VAL A 98 8.51 -3.15 -13.76
C VAL A 98 8.35 -1.76 -13.17
N ILE A 99 7.76 -0.83 -13.93
CA ILE A 99 7.60 0.56 -13.48
C ILE A 99 6.66 0.64 -12.28
N VAL A 100 5.51 -0.02 -12.36
CA VAL A 100 4.51 -0.02 -11.27
C VAL A 100 5.09 -0.68 -10.02
N GLY A 101 5.76 -1.82 -10.15
CA GLY A 101 6.38 -2.51 -9.04
C GLY A 101 7.43 -1.66 -8.33
N LEU A 102 8.34 -1.05 -9.07
CA LEU A 102 9.37 -0.18 -8.50
C LEU A 102 8.77 1.08 -7.86
N MET A 103 7.80 1.72 -8.51
CA MET A 103 7.11 2.89 -7.94
C MET A 103 6.34 2.53 -6.68
N SER A 104 5.68 1.39 -6.66
CA SER A 104 4.90 0.93 -5.51
C SER A 104 5.78 0.65 -4.28
N GLY A 105 7.01 0.23 -4.49
CA GLY A 105 7.99 0.07 -3.41
C GLY A 105 8.35 1.37 -2.70
N ILE A 106 8.12 2.52 -3.34
CA ILE A 106 8.45 3.84 -2.79
C ILE A 106 7.19 4.61 -2.36
N LEU A 107 6.10 4.52 -3.13
CA LEU A 107 4.93 5.39 -2.99
C LEU A 107 3.74 4.78 -2.24
N SER A 108 3.62 3.53 -2.11
CA SER A 108 2.55 2.66 -1.67
C SER A 108 1.83 1.96 -2.84
N ASN A 109 1.37 0.75 -2.58
CA ASN A 109 0.70 -0.08 -3.58
C ASN A 109 -0.64 0.53 -4.05
N THR A 110 -1.48 0.97 -3.12
CA THR A 110 -2.80 1.55 -3.42
C THR A 110 -2.69 2.87 -4.17
N GLY A 111 -1.82 3.77 -3.70
CA GLY A 111 -1.58 5.07 -4.35
C GLY A 111 -1.04 4.91 -5.76
N THR A 112 -0.05 4.06 -5.96
CA THR A 112 0.55 3.77 -7.27
C THR A 112 -0.49 3.19 -8.24
N ALA A 113 -1.29 2.21 -7.80
CA ALA A 113 -2.35 1.62 -8.61
C ALA A 113 -3.40 2.67 -9.00
N ALA A 114 -3.93 3.44 -8.04
CA ALA A 114 -4.98 4.42 -8.28
C ALA A 114 -4.60 5.44 -9.36
N VAL A 115 -3.35 5.88 -9.37
CA VAL A 115 -2.87 6.91 -10.32
C VAL A 115 -2.48 6.31 -11.66
N LEU A 116 -1.90 5.13 -11.70
CA LEU A 116 -1.47 4.53 -12.96
C LEU A 116 -2.61 3.81 -13.71
N ILE A 117 -3.72 3.47 -13.05
CA ILE A 117 -4.91 2.90 -13.71
C ILE A 117 -5.39 3.78 -14.88
N PRO A 118 -5.67 5.09 -14.71
CA PRO A 118 -6.09 5.96 -15.82
C PRO A 118 -5.04 6.04 -16.94
N VAL A 119 -3.76 6.06 -16.60
CA VAL A 119 -2.65 6.08 -17.56
C VAL A 119 -2.66 4.81 -18.42
N VAL A 120 -2.77 3.64 -17.78
CA VAL A 120 -2.79 2.35 -18.46
C VAL A 120 -4.09 2.16 -19.29
N ILE A 121 -5.23 2.69 -18.84
CA ILE A 121 -6.45 2.74 -19.66
C ILE A 121 -6.21 3.57 -20.93
N GLY A 122 -5.55 4.71 -20.83
CA GLY A 122 -5.18 5.54 -21.98
C GLY A 122 -4.20 4.82 -22.92
N ILE A 123 -3.25 4.08 -22.40
CA ILE A 123 -2.32 3.23 -23.18
C ILE A 123 -3.10 2.12 -23.90
N ALA A 124 -4.00 1.42 -23.21
CA ALA A 124 -4.84 0.36 -23.80
C ALA A 124 -5.68 0.90 -24.99
N ALA A 125 -6.28 2.07 -24.81
CA ALA A 125 -7.08 2.70 -25.85
C ALA A 125 -6.26 3.07 -27.11
N LYS A 126 -5.01 3.51 -26.93
CA LYS A 126 -4.10 3.86 -28.04
C LYS A 126 -3.49 2.65 -28.73
N SER A 127 -3.19 1.59 -27.98
CA SER A 127 -2.53 0.38 -28.50
C SER A 127 -3.49 -0.67 -29.04
N GLY A 128 -4.81 -0.52 -28.82
CA GLY A 128 -5.84 -1.48 -29.24
C GLY A 128 -5.92 -2.75 -28.38
N TYR A 129 -5.15 -2.85 -27.31
CA TYR A 129 -5.20 -4.00 -26.40
C TYR A 129 -6.37 -3.92 -25.43
N LYS A 130 -6.85 -5.08 -24.94
CA LYS A 130 -7.92 -5.14 -23.94
C LYS A 130 -7.44 -4.54 -22.62
N ARG A 131 -8.25 -3.63 -22.04
CA ARG A 131 -7.94 -2.97 -20.74
C ARG A 131 -7.62 -3.96 -19.64
N SER A 132 -8.39 -5.05 -19.52
CA SER A 132 -8.19 -6.08 -18.49
C SER A 132 -6.81 -6.75 -18.55
N ARG A 133 -6.25 -6.93 -19.76
CA ARG A 133 -4.93 -7.53 -19.95
C ARG A 133 -3.77 -6.66 -19.45
N LEU A 134 -3.97 -5.35 -19.37
CA LEU A 134 -2.97 -4.42 -18.86
C LEU A 134 -3.23 -4.01 -17.41
N LEU A 135 -4.50 -3.92 -16.99
CA LEU A 135 -4.86 -3.50 -15.63
C LEU A 135 -4.59 -4.59 -14.60
N MET A 136 -4.82 -5.87 -14.94
CA MET A 136 -4.57 -6.96 -14.00
C MET A 136 -3.08 -7.06 -13.64
N PRO A 137 -2.13 -7.13 -14.59
CA PRO A 137 -0.69 -7.07 -14.27
C PRO A 137 -0.29 -5.82 -13.48
N LEU A 138 -0.89 -4.65 -13.78
CA LEU A 138 -0.64 -3.42 -13.03
C LEU A 138 -0.96 -3.59 -11.55
N VAL A 139 -2.16 -4.08 -11.22
CA VAL A 139 -2.60 -4.22 -9.82
C VAL A 139 -1.74 -5.24 -9.08
N PHE A 140 -1.41 -6.36 -9.72
CA PHE A 140 -0.52 -7.36 -9.13
C PHE A 140 0.91 -6.82 -8.95
N ALA A 141 1.44 -6.07 -9.92
CA ALA A 141 2.75 -5.44 -9.78
C ALA A 141 2.77 -4.41 -8.65
N ALA A 142 1.70 -3.62 -8.48
CA ALA A 142 1.58 -2.70 -7.36
C ALA A 142 1.59 -3.45 -6.03
N ALA A 143 0.83 -4.54 -5.90
CA ALA A 143 0.79 -5.34 -4.68
C ALA A 143 2.15 -5.99 -4.37
N MET A 144 2.81 -6.60 -5.36
CA MET A 144 4.13 -7.21 -5.19
C MET A 144 5.21 -6.15 -4.90
N GLY A 145 5.14 -5.00 -5.58
CA GLY A 145 6.06 -3.89 -5.38
C GLY A 145 5.99 -3.28 -3.99
N GLY A 146 4.82 -3.32 -3.34
CA GLY A 146 4.67 -2.92 -1.94
C GLY A 146 5.58 -3.68 -0.96
N ASN A 147 6.08 -4.84 -1.36
CA ASN A 147 7.03 -5.62 -0.56
C ASN A 147 8.51 -5.32 -0.89
N LEU A 148 8.81 -4.23 -1.59
CA LEU A 148 10.20 -3.85 -1.87
C LEU A 148 10.82 -2.96 -0.80
N SER A 149 10.01 -2.30 0.01
CA SER A 149 10.49 -1.43 1.07
C SER A 149 9.59 -1.45 2.30
N LEU A 150 10.11 -0.87 3.36
CA LEU A 150 9.39 -0.71 4.62
C LEU A 150 8.08 0.09 4.47
N ILE A 151 8.06 1.08 3.58
CA ILE A 151 6.93 2.00 3.38
C ILE A 151 6.00 1.62 2.22
N GLY A 152 6.35 0.63 1.43
CA GLY A 152 5.57 0.24 0.25
C GLY A 152 4.19 -0.32 0.57
N ALA A 153 3.99 -0.89 1.77
CA ALA A 153 2.69 -1.35 2.25
C ALA A 153 2.52 -1.07 3.75
N PRO A 154 1.30 -0.70 4.22
CA PRO A 154 1.04 -0.45 5.65
C PRO A 154 1.39 -1.62 6.55
N GLY A 155 1.19 -2.86 6.09
CA GLY A 155 1.51 -4.06 6.85
C GLY A 155 2.99 -4.19 7.21
N ASN A 156 3.89 -3.67 6.37
CA ASN A 156 5.33 -3.67 6.63
C ASN A 156 5.68 -2.82 7.85
N LEU A 157 5.03 -1.66 7.99
CA LEU A 157 5.21 -0.77 9.14
C LEU A 157 4.64 -1.36 10.43
N ILE A 158 3.50 -2.05 10.34
CA ILE A 158 2.90 -2.74 11.50
C ILE A 158 3.86 -3.85 11.97
N ALA A 159 4.41 -4.65 11.05
CA ALA A 159 5.39 -5.66 11.38
C ALA A 159 6.67 -5.06 11.99
N GLN A 160 7.14 -3.92 11.46
CA GLN A 160 8.28 -3.19 12.02
C GLN A 160 8.01 -2.69 13.44
N SER A 161 6.82 -2.15 13.71
CA SER A 161 6.45 -1.68 15.05
C SER A 161 6.46 -2.85 16.06
N ALA A 162 5.86 -3.99 15.69
CA ALA A 162 5.87 -5.19 16.54
C ALA A 162 7.28 -5.73 16.79
N LEU A 163 8.16 -5.74 15.77
CA LEU A 163 9.55 -6.17 15.94
C LEU A 163 10.36 -5.22 16.83
N SER A 164 10.07 -3.92 16.77
CA SER A 164 10.74 -2.92 17.58
C SER A 164 10.50 -3.13 19.10
N GLU A 165 9.35 -3.69 19.48
CA GLU A 165 9.03 -4.03 20.88
C GLU A 165 9.96 -5.12 21.46
N ILE A 166 10.47 -6.01 20.61
CA ILE A 166 11.43 -7.05 20.98
C ILE A 166 12.88 -6.71 20.64
N GLY A 167 13.15 -5.44 20.30
CA GLY A 167 14.50 -4.94 20.00
C GLY A 167 15.04 -5.28 18.62
N LEU A 168 14.22 -5.83 17.73
CA LEU A 168 14.57 -6.13 16.33
C LEU A 168 14.07 -5.03 15.40
N LYS A 169 14.77 -4.84 14.28
CA LYS A 169 14.41 -3.84 13.25
C LYS A 169 14.71 -4.37 11.87
N PHE A 170 13.80 -4.10 10.92
CA PHE A 170 14.08 -4.25 9.50
C PHE A 170 14.78 -3.01 8.96
N GLY A 171 15.76 -3.19 8.09
CA GLY A 171 16.28 -2.12 7.25
C GLY A 171 15.24 -1.69 6.21
N PHE A 172 15.36 -0.46 5.70
CA PHE A 172 14.38 0.14 4.79
C PHE A 172 14.09 -0.72 3.54
N PHE A 173 15.12 -1.33 2.94
CA PHE A 173 15.01 -2.20 1.76
C PHE A 173 15.16 -3.69 2.09
N GLU A 174 15.15 -4.09 3.34
CA GLU A 174 15.34 -5.49 3.71
C GLU A 174 14.18 -6.37 3.23
N TYR A 175 12.98 -5.80 3.14
CA TYR A 175 11.83 -6.45 2.51
C TYR A 175 12.07 -6.81 1.04
N ALA A 176 12.93 -6.09 0.32
CA ALA A 176 13.25 -6.38 -1.08
C ALA A 176 13.93 -7.74 -1.27
N VAL A 177 14.58 -8.30 -0.25
CA VAL A 177 15.19 -9.63 -0.32
C VAL A 177 14.16 -10.70 -0.71
N VAL A 178 12.93 -10.56 -0.22
CA VAL A 178 11.80 -11.44 -0.56
C VAL A 178 10.93 -10.82 -1.66
N GLY A 179 10.70 -9.52 -1.60
CA GLY A 179 9.81 -8.81 -2.52
C GLY A 179 10.32 -8.78 -3.97
N MET A 180 11.63 -8.64 -4.19
CA MET A 180 12.20 -8.62 -5.54
C MET A 180 12.05 -9.95 -6.28
N PRO A 181 12.40 -11.11 -5.69
CA PRO A 181 12.08 -12.41 -6.29
C PRO A 181 10.60 -12.59 -6.64
N ILE A 182 9.69 -12.19 -5.74
CA ILE A 182 8.24 -12.27 -5.97
C ILE A 182 7.83 -11.41 -7.16
N LEU A 183 8.32 -10.19 -7.26
CA LEU A 183 8.04 -9.28 -8.37
C LEU A 183 8.57 -9.86 -9.69
N ILE A 184 9.80 -10.39 -9.72
CA ILE A 184 10.40 -11.00 -10.92
C ILE A 184 9.58 -12.20 -11.38
N VAL A 185 9.22 -13.12 -10.48
CA VAL A 185 8.38 -14.28 -10.80
C VAL A 185 7.02 -13.84 -11.32
N GLY A 186 6.41 -12.82 -10.68
CA GLY A 186 5.15 -12.25 -11.16
C GLY A 186 5.26 -11.68 -12.58
N ILE A 187 6.34 -10.95 -12.89
CA ILE A 187 6.58 -10.42 -14.24
C ILE A 187 6.69 -11.56 -15.26
N ILE A 188 7.46 -12.60 -14.93
CA ILE A 188 7.63 -13.77 -15.80
C ILE A 188 6.28 -14.48 -16.03
N PHE A 189 5.45 -14.59 -14.99
CA PHE A 189 4.15 -15.25 -15.10
C PHE A 189 3.17 -14.50 -16.00
N TYR A 190 3.19 -13.15 -16.01
CA TYR A 190 2.29 -12.34 -16.82
C TYR A 190 2.81 -12.05 -18.24
N ALA A 191 4.10 -12.25 -18.49
CA ALA A 191 4.75 -12.04 -19.80
C ALA A 191 4.55 -13.22 -20.75
#